data_80a25b1e18de1dfbd5acb7a9076b1a01
#
_entry.id   80a25b1e18de1dfbd5acb7a9076b1a01
#
_cell.length_a   1.000
_cell.length_b   1.000
_cell.length_c   1.000
_cell.angle_alpha   90.00
_cell.angle_beta   90.00
_cell.angle_gamma   90.00
#
_symmetry.space_group_name_H-M   'P 1'
#
loop_
_entity.id
_entity.type
_entity.pdbx_description
1 polymer ?
#
loop_
_entity_poly.entity_id
_entity_poly.type
_entity_poly.pdbx_seq_one_letter_code
_entity_poly.pdbx_strand_id
1 'polypeptide(L)'
;WCLGQLLEVVMKYKEELIKSMKWLGEKDNTIFLGQATAFSGHAISGTLSDVPKDKLIELPVMEELQMGMSAGLSLEGFIPISIYPRFNFMMLSINQLVNHIDTMREMTKSQLIPRVITRVAVGAKKPLDGGSQHTQNFTESLKNMLTDTVVVELEEPEQIFSAFQDAYYHNGSTVLVEWGDYYAEK
;
A
#
# COMPACT_ATOMS: atom_id res chain seq x y z
N TRP A 1 -12.24 -46.70 -1.02
CA TRP A 1 -11.14 -45.80 -0.71
C TRP A 1 -11.24 -44.61 -1.64
N CYS A 2 -12.02 -43.57 -1.26
CA CYS A 2 -12.00 -42.29 -1.93
C CYS A 2 -10.90 -41.44 -1.27
N LEU A 3 -9.75 -41.33 -1.90
CA LEU A 3 -8.79 -40.28 -1.66
C LEU A 3 -9.36 -39.01 -2.30
N GLY A 4 -9.97 -38.15 -1.49
CA GLY A 4 -10.26 -36.78 -1.87
C GLY A 4 -8.92 -36.07 -2.10
N GLN A 5 -8.58 -35.79 -3.35
CA GLN A 5 -7.58 -34.80 -3.68
C GLN A 5 -8.11 -33.46 -3.15
N LEU A 6 -7.56 -32.99 -2.04
CA LEU A 6 -7.55 -31.57 -1.72
C LEU A 6 -6.80 -30.89 -2.88
N LEU A 7 -7.55 -30.26 -3.77
CA LEU A 7 -6.97 -29.29 -4.69
C LEU A 7 -6.40 -28.18 -3.79
N GLU A 8 -5.08 -28.16 -3.61
CA GLU A 8 -4.40 -27.00 -3.08
C GLU A 8 -4.75 -25.83 -4.00
N VAL A 9 -5.55 -24.93 -3.49
CA VAL A 9 -5.83 -23.65 -4.19
C VAL A 9 -4.52 -22.86 -4.11
N VAL A 10 -3.76 -22.88 -5.20
CA VAL A 10 -2.57 -22.05 -5.31
C VAL A 10 -3.03 -20.60 -5.34
N MET A 11 -2.81 -19.89 -4.25
CA MET A 11 -3.07 -18.45 -4.17
C MET A 11 -2.04 -17.72 -5.03
N LYS A 12 -2.53 -16.77 -5.83
CA LYS A 12 -1.64 -15.96 -6.67
C LYS A 12 -1.49 -14.57 -6.06
N TYR A 13 -0.27 -14.10 -6.00
CA TYR A 13 0.11 -12.84 -5.39
C TYR A 13 -0.77 -11.65 -5.84
N LYS A 14 -0.92 -11.49 -7.17
CA LYS A 14 -1.74 -10.43 -7.74
C LYS A 14 -3.23 -10.58 -7.44
N GLU A 15 -3.73 -11.82 -7.39
CA GLU A 15 -5.15 -12.09 -7.11
C GLU A 15 -5.49 -11.73 -5.65
N GLU A 16 -4.58 -12.00 -4.71
CA GLU A 16 -4.77 -11.59 -3.31
C GLU A 16 -4.68 -10.06 -3.15
N LEU A 17 -3.86 -9.37 -3.95
CA LEU A 17 -3.87 -7.90 -3.99
C LEU A 17 -5.21 -7.34 -4.51
N ILE A 18 -5.75 -7.89 -5.61
CA ILE A 18 -7.07 -7.50 -6.15
C ILE A 18 -8.16 -7.72 -5.11
N LYS A 19 -8.18 -8.88 -4.48
CA LYS A 19 -9.13 -9.22 -3.41
C LYS A 19 -9.04 -8.24 -2.24
N SER A 20 -7.83 -7.88 -1.83
CA SER A 20 -7.59 -6.93 -0.75
C SER A 20 -8.09 -5.53 -1.10
N MET A 21 -7.81 -5.06 -2.32
CA MET A 21 -8.26 -3.75 -2.78
C MET A 21 -9.79 -3.69 -2.93
N LYS A 22 -10.42 -4.75 -3.45
CA LYS A 22 -11.87 -4.87 -3.48
C LYS A 22 -12.47 -4.78 -2.08
N TRP A 23 -11.95 -5.56 -1.14
CA TRP A 23 -12.43 -5.58 0.24
C TRP A 23 -12.29 -4.21 0.93
N LEU A 24 -11.16 -3.50 0.71
CA LEU A 24 -10.99 -2.13 1.17
C LEU A 24 -11.96 -1.18 0.46
N GLY A 25 -12.18 -1.35 -0.85
CA GLY A 25 -13.13 -0.56 -1.62
C GLY A 25 -14.58 -0.64 -1.14
N GLU A 26 -14.96 -1.72 -0.47
CA GLU A 26 -16.27 -1.91 0.14
C GLU A 26 -16.46 -1.17 1.48
N LYS A 27 -15.39 -0.59 2.05
CA LYS A 27 -15.47 0.16 3.31
C LYS A 27 -15.85 1.61 3.06
N ASP A 28 -16.83 2.15 3.77
CA ASP A 28 -17.36 3.50 3.54
C ASP A 28 -16.29 4.59 3.72
N ASN A 29 -15.36 4.39 4.63
CA ASN A 29 -14.35 5.37 5.02
C ASN A 29 -13.00 5.21 4.32
N THR A 30 -12.90 4.38 3.29
CA THR A 30 -11.66 4.26 2.51
C THR A 30 -11.67 5.13 1.26
N ILE A 31 -10.51 5.63 0.89
CA ILE A 31 -10.27 6.38 -0.33
C ILE A 31 -8.87 6.05 -0.86
N PHE A 32 -8.72 5.91 -2.17
CA PHE A 32 -7.48 5.50 -2.80
C PHE A 32 -6.90 6.68 -3.57
N LEU A 33 -5.65 7.00 -3.33
CA LEU A 33 -5.02 8.15 -3.99
C LEU A 33 -3.58 7.83 -4.38
N GLY A 34 -3.17 8.40 -5.48
CA GLY A 34 -1.81 8.26 -6.00
C GLY A 34 -1.74 8.42 -7.50
N GLN A 35 -0.58 8.06 -8.04
CA GLN A 35 -0.35 7.99 -9.48
C GLN A 35 -0.78 6.62 -9.99
N ALA A 36 -1.33 6.57 -11.19
CA ALA A 36 -1.81 5.34 -11.82
C ALA A 36 -2.87 4.60 -10.99
N THR A 37 -3.74 5.35 -10.33
CA THR A 37 -4.88 4.82 -9.58
C THR A 37 -6.13 4.73 -10.44
N ALA A 38 -6.46 5.78 -11.20
CA ALA A 38 -7.66 5.85 -12.01
C ALA A 38 -7.43 5.47 -13.49
N PHE A 39 -6.18 5.39 -13.95
CA PHE A 39 -5.83 5.05 -15.33
C PHE A 39 -5.23 3.65 -15.44
N SER A 40 -5.66 2.89 -16.43
CA SER A 40 -5.08 1.58 -16.75
C SER A 40 -3.70 1.73 -17.41
N GLY A 41 -2.84 0.71 -17.25
CA GLY A 41 -1.55 0.67 -17.96
C GLY A 41 -0.35 0.35 -17.06
N HIS A 42 -0.53 0.32 -15.75
CA HIS A 42 0.48 -0.07 -14.79
C HIS A 42 0.09 -1.34 -14.03
N ALA A 43 1.07 -2.09 -13.54
CA ALA A 43 0.81 -3.33 -12.80
C ALA A 43 -0.06 -3.07 -11.54
N ILE A 44 0.22 -1.98 -10.82
CA ILE A 44 -0.56 -1.57 -9.64
C ILE A 44 -1.99 -1.19 -10.00
N SER A 45 -2.22 -0.39 -11.06
CA SER A 45 -3.59 -0.02 -11.47
C SER A 45 -4.45 -1.24 -11.82
N GLY A 46 -3.82 -2.29 -12.36
CA GLY A 46 -4.48 -3.57 -12.62
C GLY A 46 -4.99 -4.29 -11.37
N THR A 47 -4.51 -3.92 -10.17
CA THR A 47 -5.01 -4.48 -8.91
C THR A 47 -6.19 -3.69 -8.33
N LEU A 48 -6.53 -2.54 -8.93
CA LEU A 48 -7.63 -1.66 -8.50
C LEU A 48 -8.90 -1.84 -9.34
N SER A 49 -8.94 -2.82 -10.23
CA SER A 49 -10.06 -3.04 -11.17
C SER A 49 -11.42 -3.17 -10.50
N ASP A 50 -11.47 -3.71 -9.30
CA ASP A 50 -12.69 -3.99 -8.54
C ASP A 50 -12.99 -2.92 -7.47
N VAL A 51 -12.19 -1.85 -7.40
CA VAL A 51 -12.44 -0.70 -6.52
C VAL A 51 -13.45 0.24 -7.17
N PRO A 52 -14.48 0.74 -6.46
CA PRO A 52 -15.41 1.74 -6.97
C PRO A 52 -14.68 2.99 -7.48
N LYS A 53 -15.03 3.45 -8.68
CA LYS A 53 -14.33 4.54 -9.37
C LYS A 53 -14.38 5.88 -8.63
N ASP A 54 -15.44 6.12 -7.90
CA ASP A 54 -15.65 7.32 -7.08
C ASP A 54 -14.74 7.38 -5.85
N LYS A 55 -14.07 6.26 -5.52
CA LYS A 55 -13.06 6.19 -4.47
C LYS A 55 -11.62 6.34 -4.97
N LEU A 56 -11.41 6.40 -6.28
CA LEU A 56 -10.10 6.52 -6.90
C LEU A 56 -9.77 7.98 -7.21
N ILE A 57 -8.75 8.51 -6.57
CA ILE A 57 -8.23 9.85 -6.83
C ILE A 57 -6.90 9.73 -7.56
N GLU A 58 -6.87 10.14 -8.82
CA GLU A 58 -5.63 10.28 -9.57
C GLU A 58 -4.94 11.58 -9.19
N LEU A 59 -3.68 11.50 -8.84
CA LEU A 59 -2.85 12.66 -8.51
C LEU A 59 -1.73 12.85 -9.54
N PRO A 60 -1.29 14.09 -9.76
CA PRO A 60 -0.06 14.32 -10.51
C PRO A 60 1.15 13.74 -9.75
N VAL A 61 2.30 13.71 -10.43
CA VAL A 61 3.58 13.26 -9.83
C VAL A 61 4.03 14.28 -8.76
N MET A 62 3.49 14.14 -7.56
CA MET A 62 3.75 15.00 -6.40
C MET A 62 3.63 14.17 -5.11
N GLU A 63 4.60 13.33 -4.85
CA GLU A 63 4.56 12.31 -3.80
C GLU A 63 4.46 12.90 -2.39
N GLU A 64 5.10 14.04 -2.16
CA GLU A 64 5.00 14.76 -0.89
C GLU A 64 3.59 15.29 -0.65
N LEU A 65 2.96 15.90 -1.68
CA LEU A 65 1.57 16.33 -1.63
C LEU A 65 0.63 15.14 -1.35
N GLN A 66 0.84 14.02 -2.04
CA GLN A 66 0.06 12.81 -1.87
C GLN A 66 0.06 12.33 -0.41
N MET A 67 1.23 12.25 0.22
CA MET A 67 1.34 11.82 1.61
C MET A 67 0.73 12.85 2.58
N GLY A 68 0.93 14.15 2.33
CA GLY A 68 0.31 15.21 3.10
C GLY A 68 -1.22 15.21 3.01
N MET A 69 -1.78 14.99 1.81
CA MET A 69 -3.22 14.79 1.63
C MET A 69 -3.72 13.56 2.39
N SER A 70 -2.96 12.47 2.35
CA SER A 70 -3.31 11.24 3.10
C SER A 70 -3.37 11.52 4.61
N ALA A 71 -2.42 12.27 5.15
CA ALA A 71 -2.46 12.69 6.55
C ALA A 71 -3.72 13.49 6.85
N GLY A 72 -4.04 14.53 6.05
CA GLY A 72 -5.22 15.37 6.22
C GLY A 72 -6.53 14.58 6.13
N LEU A 73 -6.68 13.72 5.12
CA LEU A 73 -7.85 12.85 4.97
C LEU A 73 -8.03 11.92 6.17
N SER A 74 -6.93 11.42 6.70
CA SER A 74 -6.97 10.55 7.88
C SER A 74 -7.49 11.27 9.13
N LEU A 75 -7.15 12.55 9.29
CA LEU A 75 -7.66 13.36 10.41
C LEU A 75 -9.15 13.67 10.30
N GLU A 76 -9.70 13.63 9.09
CA GLU A 76 -11.15 13.77 8.81
C GLU A 76 -11.91 12.44 8.91
N GLY A 77 -11.26 11.37 9.38
CA GLY A 77 -11.89 10.06 9.65
C GLY A 77 -11.84 9.07 8.49
N PHE A 78 -11.21 9.41 7.38
CA PHE A 78 -10.95 8.46 6.31
C PHE A 78 -9.75 7.55 6.65
N ILE A 79 -9.68 6.43 5.95
CA ILE A 79 -8.50 5.56 5.88
C ILE A 79 -7.99 5.63 4.44
N PRO A 80 -7.11 6.57 4.13
CA PRO A 80 -6.56 6.69 2.79
C PRO A 80 -5.60 5.55 2.49
N ILE A 81 -5.75 4.96 1.31
CA ILE A 81 -4.81 4.02 0.72
C ILE A 81 -3.93 4.84 -0.23
N SER A 82 -2.74 5.22 0.26
CA SER A 82 -1.77 6.04 -0.47
C SER A 82 -0.86 5.14 -1.29
N ILE A 83 -0.95 5.21 -2.63
CA ILE A 83 -0.36 4.23 -3.54
C ILE A 83 0.85 4.84 -4.26
N TYR A 84 2.01 4.19 -4.10
CA TYR A 84 3.26 4.54 -4.76
C TYR A 84 3.69 3.38 -5.66
N PRO A 85 3.74 3.57 -6.99
CA PRO A 85 4.05 2.49 -7.92
C PRO A 85 5.51 1.99 -7.85
N ARG A 86 6.37 2.77 -7.21
CA ARG A 86 7.77 2.43 -6.97
C ARG A 86 8.24 2.96 -5.62
N PHE A 87 9.01 2.16 -4.90
CA PHE A 87 9.57 2.57 -3.61
C PHE A 87 10.45 3.80 -3.72
N ASN A 88 11.23 3.90 -4.81
CA ASN A 88 12.08 5.06 -5.09
C ASN A 88 11.28 6.37 -5.15
N PHE A 89 10.05 6.36 -5.68
CA PHE A 89 9.20 7.55 -5.75
C PHE A 89 8.67 7.94 -4.38
N MET A 90 8.28 6.96 -3.56
CA MET A 90 7.85 7.22 -2.19
C MET A 90 8.90 7.96 -1.36
N MET A 91 10.19 7.85 -1.70
CA MET A 91 11.26 8.57 -1.01
C MET A 91 11.08 10.08 -1.03
N LEU A 92 10.38 10.66 -2.01
CA LEU A 92 10.06 12.08 -2.04
C LEU A 92 9.02 12.49 -0.97
N SER A 93 8.29 11.53 -0.43
CA SER A 93 7.28 11.75 0.62
C SER A 93 7.77 11.43 2.05
N ILE A 94 9.03 11.08 2.20
CA ILE A 94 9.61 10.65 3.49
C ILE A 94 9.43 11.70 4.59
N ASN A 95 9.57 12.98 4.26
CA ASN A 95 9.34 14.04 5.23
C ASN A 95 7.93 13.99 5.82
N GLN A 96 6.91 13.83 4.98
CA GLN A 96 5.52 13.74 5.45
C GLN A 96 5.25 12.47 6.26
N LEU A 97 5.87 11.36 5.87
CA LEU A 97 5.73 10.10 6.59
C LEU A 97 6.40 10.16 7.96
N VAL A 98 7.69 10.53 8.01
CA VAL A 98 8.51 10.45 9.23
C VAL A 98 8.18 11.60 10.19
N ASN A 99 8.16 12.85 9.71
CA ASN A 99 8.04 14.02 10.56
C ASN A 99 6.59 14.42 10.89
N HIS A 100 5.60 13.85 10.19
CA HIS A 100 4.20 14.20 10.42
C HIS A 100 3.36 12.97 10.78
N ILE A 101 3.24 11.97 9.91
CA ILE A 101 2.37 10.81 10.17
C ILE A 101 2.90 10.00 11.37
N ASP A 102 4.18 9.64 11.36
CA ASP A 102 4.77 8.78 12.39
C ASP A 102 4.82 9.44 13.77
N THR A 103 5.10 10.76 13.82
CA THR A 103 5.29 11.49 15.09
C THR A 103 4.02 12.13 15.63
N MET A 104 2.93 12.20 14.86
CA MET A 104 1.72 12.94 15.22
C MET A 104 1.09 12.45 16.53
N ARG A 105 1.04 11.13 16.74
CA ARG A 105 0.54 10.54 17.98
C ARG A 105 1.30 11.05 19.19
N GLU A 106 2.62 11.07 19.12
CA GLU A 106 3.49 11.55 20.22
C GLU A 106 3.31 13.06 20.44
N MET A 107 3.45 13.87 19.37
CA MET A 107 3.34 15.33 19.44
C MET A 107 2.00 15.80 20.00
N THR A 108 0.92 15.09 19.70
CA THR A 108 -0.43 15.47 20.15
C THR A 108 -0.88 14.73 21.41
N LYS A 109 0.01 13.96 22.04
CA LYS A 109 -0.33 13.12 23.21
C LYS A 109 -1.54 12.23 22.92
N SER A 110 -1.52 11.58 21.77
CA SER A 110 -2.56 10.68 21.26
C SER A 110 -3.93 11.33 21.00
N GLN A 111 -4.00 12.67 20.89
CA GLN A 111 -5.25 13.33 20.49
C GLN A 111 -5.53 13.19 19.00
N LEU A 112 -4.47 13.11 18.17
CA LEU A 112 -4.55 12.86 16.74
C LEU A 112 -3.73 11.60 16.41
N ILE A 113 -4.36 10.65 15.75
CA ILE A 113 -3.75 9.38 15.37
C ILE A 113 -4.04 9.15 13.89
N PRO A 114 -3.09 9.46 13.00
CA PRO A 114 -3.27 9.21 11.58
C PRO A 114 -3.40 7.71 11.28
N ARG A 115 -4.32 7.36 10.41
CA ARG A 115 -4.57 5.99 9.95
C ARG A 115 -4.43 5.94 8.43
N VAL A 116 -3.19 5.91 7.97
CA VAL A 116 -2.85 5.87 6.54
C VAL A 116 -2.33 4.48 6.19
N ILE A 117 -2.88 3.85 5.17
CA ILE A 117 -2.34 2.64 4.58
C ILE A 117 -1.50 3.06 3.37
N THR A 118 -0.19 3.04 3.53
CA THR A 118 0.73 3.30 2.42
C THR A 118 1.02 1.99 1.71
N ARG A 119 0.73 1.94 0.43
CA ARG A 119 0.97 0.81 -0.45
C ARG A 119 2.10 1.17 -1.41
N VAL A 120 3.22 0.46 -1.37
CA VAL A 120 4.40 0.75 -2.17
C VAL A 120 4.99 -0.51 -2.77
N ALA A 121 5.41 -0.45 -4.05
CA ALA A 121 6.01 -1.58 -4.72
C ALA A 121 7.54 -1.44 -4.86
N VAL A 122 8.27 -2.49 -4.50
CA VAL A 122 9.62 -2.71 -4.98
C VAL A 122 9.52 -3.06 -6.45
N GLY A 123 10.18 -2.28 -7.29
CA GLY A 123 9.96 -2.33 -8.72
C GLY A 123 10.23 -3.66 -9.37
N ALA A 124 9.48 -3.97 -10.41
CA ALA A 124 9.72 -5.16 -11.22
C ALA A 124 10.97 -5.00 -12.10
N LYS A 125 11.70 -6.10 -12.27
CA LYS A 125 12.78 -6.24 -13.24
C LYS A 125 12.29 -6.89 -14.54
N LYS A 126 11.09 -7.47 -14.53
CA LYS A 126 10.45 -8.09 -15.69
C LYS A 126 9.04 -7.53 -15.87
N PRO A 127 8.55 -7.36 -17.09
CA PRO A 127 9.24 -7.55 -18.40
C PRO A 127 10.25 -6.43 -18.73
N LEU A 128 10.28 -5.33 -17.94
CA LEU A 128 11.17 -4.20 -18.15
C LEU A 128 11.90 -3.88 -16.83
N ASP A 129 13.24 -3.97 -16.87
CA ASP A 129 14.09 -3.52 -15.78
C ASP A 129 14.29 -2.00 -15.86
N GLY A 130 13.74 -1.27 -14.89
CA GLY A 130 13.92 0.18 -14.77
C GLY A 130 15.29 0.60 -14.22
N GLY A 131 16.16 -0.37 -13.92
CA GLY A 131 17.48 -0.15 -13.33
C GLY A 131 17.45 0.23 -11.86
N SER A 132 18.62 0.56 -11.31
CA SER A 132 18.80 0.79 -9.88
C SER A 132 17.94 1.93 -9.30
N GLN A 133 17.53 2.90 -10.11
CA GLN A 133 16.63 3.97 -9.68
C GLN A 133 15.16 3.55 -9.51
N HIS A 134 14.79 2.30 -9.86
CA HIS A 134 13.41 1.84 -9.85
C HIS A 134 13.22 0.50 -9.14
N THR A 135 14.29 -0.12 -8.66
CA THR A 135 14.27 -1.48 -8.12
C THR A 135 14.86 -1.61 -6.71
N GLN A 136 15.10 -0.49 -6.04
CA GLN A 136 15.63 -0.50 -4.68
C GLN A 136 14.53 -0.84 -3.67
N ASN A 137 14.93 -1.58 -2.64
CA ASN A 137 14.11 -1.90 -1.47
C ASN A 137 14.63 -1.11 -0.27
N PHE A 138 13.78 -0.27 0.32
CA PHE A 138 14.12 0.53 1.50
C PHE A 138 13.36 0.08 2.75
N THR A 139 12.81 -1.13 2.76
CA THR A 139 12.00 -1.67 3.87
C THR A 139 12.72 -1.58 5.20
N GLU A 140 13.95 -2.07 5.28
CA GLU A 140 14.73 -2.05 6.52
C GLU A 140 15.09 -0.61 6.95
N SER A 141 15.31 0.29 5.99
CA SER A 141 15.53 1.71 6.31
C SER A 141 14.29 2.33 6.93
N LEU A 142 13.10 2.04 6.40
CA LEU A 142 11.85 2.50 6.99
C LEU A 142 11.61 1.92 8.38
N LYS A 143 11.80 0.64 8.57
CA LYS A 143 11.68 0.00 9.89
C LYS A 143 12.58 0.63 10.96
N ASN A 144 13.75 1.12 10.55
CA ASN A 144 14.68 1.82 11.44
C ASN A 144 14.34 3.29 11.68
N MET A 145 13.63 3.94 10.75
CA MET A 145 13.25 5.35 10.88
C MET A 145 11.92 5.56 11.59
N LEU A 146 10.97 4.64 11.42
CA LEU A 146 9.60 4.78 11.90
C LEU A 146 9.46 4.16 13.30
N THR A 147 8.70 4.81 14.15
CA THR A 147 8.53 4.44 15.56
C THR A 147 7.10 4.04 15.91
N ASP A 148 6.09 4.64 15.29
CA ASP A 148 4.66 4.37 15.49
C ASP A 148 4.03 3.69 14.27
N THR A 149 4.52 3.98 13.08
CA THR A 149 4.02 3.41 11.81
C THR A 149 4.57 2.01 11.60
N VAL A 150 3.68 1.04 11.41
CA VAL A 150 4.06 -0.37 11.16
C VAL A 150 4.53 -0.54 9.72
N VAL A 151 5.59 -1.30 9.50
CA VAL A 151 6.10 -1.64 8.16
C VAL A 151 6.06 -3.14 7.96
N VAL A 152 5.31 -3.59 6.95
CA VAL A 152 5.15 -5.02 6.61
C VAL A 152 5.58 -5.24 5.16
N GLU A 153 6.45 -6.21 4.95
CA GLU A 153 6.85 -6.67 3.63
C GLU A 153 5.99 -7.87 3.23
N LEU A 154 5.38 -7.81 2.06
CA LEU A 154 4.46 -8.82 1.55
C LEU A 154 5.23 -9.77 0.62
N GLU A 155 5.75 -10.84 1.14
CA GLU A 155 6.57 -11.80 0.39
C GLU A 155 5.74 -12.97 -0.18
N GLU A 156 4.73 -13.42 0.57
CA GLU A 156 3.94 -14.59 0.21
C GLU A 156 2.45 -14.22 0.01
N PRO A 157 1.78 -14.82 -0.99
CA PRO A 157 0.37 -14.53 -1.29
C PRO A 157 -0.56 -14.71 -0.10
N GLU A 158 -0.31 -15.71 0.75
CA GLU A 158 -1.15 -16.10 1.88
C GLU A 158 -1.24 -15.01 2.95
N GLN A 159 -0.22 -14.18 3.07
CA GLN A 159 -0.19 -13.11 4.08
C GLN A 159 -0.86 -11.81 3.60
N ILE A 160 -1.06 -11.62 2.27
CA ILE A 160 -1.47 -10.35 1.70
C ILE A 160 -2.81 -9.88 2.26
N PHE A 161 -3.84 -10.71 2.12
CA PHE A 161 -5.20 -10.30 2.53
C PHE A 161 -5.28 -9.99 4.02
N SER A 162 -4.67 -10.83 4.88
CA SER A 162 -4.65 -10.58 6.33
C SER A 162 -3.87 -9.32 6.67
N ALA A 163 -2.73 -9.04 6.01
CA ALA A 163 -1.95 -7.83 6.25
C ALA A 163 -2.74 -6.55 5.94
N PHE A 164 -3.55 -6.53 4.86
CA PHE A 164 -4.43 -5.41 4.56
C PHE A 164 -5.57 -5.29 5.55
N GLN A 165 -6.11 -6.41 6.07
CA GLN A 165 -7.11 -6.38 7.13
C GLN A 165 -6.52 -5.83 8.43
N ASP A 166 -5.35 -6.30 8.82
CA ASP A 166 -4.64 -5.82 10.02
C ASP A 166 -4.35 -4.32 9.91
N ALA A 167 -3.86 -3.85 8.76
CA ALA A 167 -3.63 -2.43 8.51
C ALA A 167 -4.92 -1.59 8.60
N TYR A 168 -6.05 -2.12 8.12
CA TYR A 168 -7.34 -1.43 8.21
C TYR A 168 -7.85 -1.33 9.65
N TYR A 169 -7.68 -2.38 10.47
CA TYR A 169 -8.12 -2.37 11.86
C TYR A 169 -7.10 -1.79 12.83
N HIS A 170 -5.85 -1.62 12.39
CA HIS A 170 -4.81 -1.03 13.20
C HIS A 170 -5.16 0.40 13.63
N ASN A 171 -4.89 0.74 14.90
CA ASN A 171 -5.04 2.10 15.39
C ASN A 171 -3.74 2.90 15.17
N GLY A 172 -3.44 3.18 13.93
CA GLY A 172 -2.22 3.86 13.49
C GLY A 172 -2.01 3.67 11.98
N SER A 173 -0.88 4.11 11.47
CA SER A 173 -0.54 3.99 10.06
C SER A 173 0.27 2.73 9.76
N THR A 174 0.19 2.25 8.54
CA THR A 174 0.91 1.05 8.08
C THR A 174 1.47 1.26 6.68
N VAL A 175 2.72 0.86 6.48
CA VAL A 175 3.35 0.75 5.16
C VAL A 175 3.38 -0.71 4.74
N LEU A 176 2.72 -1.04 3.64
CA LEU A 176 2.71 -2.38 3.03
C LEU A 176 3.60 -2.35 1.79
N VAL A 177 4.67 -3.13 1.83
CA VAL A 177 5.68 -3.19 0.77
C VAL A 177 5.43 -4.42 -0.08
N GLU A 178 5.16 -4.20 -1.38
CA GLU A 178 4.85 -5.23 -2.36
C GLU A 178 6.03 -5.51 -3.29
N TRP A 179 6.07 -6.71 -3.87
CA TRP A 179 7.08 -7.10 -4.85
C TRP A 179 6.49 -7.12 -6.26
N GLY A 180 6.89 -6.15 -7.08
CA GLY A 180 6.40 -6.03 -8.46
C GLY A 180 6.72 -7.25 -9.34
N ASP A 181 7.83 -7.93 -9.11
CA ASP A 181 8.18 -9.17 -9.82
C ASP A 181 7.20 -10.31 -9.55
N TYR A 182 6.59 -10.34 -8.37
CA TYR A 182 5.64 -11.41 -7.98
C TYR A 182 4.25 -11.26 -8.62
N TYR A 183 3.93 -10.09 -9.20
CA TYR A 183 2.64 -9.88 -9.87
C TYR A 183 2.38 -10.81 -11.06
N ALA A 184 3.43 -11.37 -11.65
CA ALA A 184 3.36 -12.29 -12.78
C ALA A 184 3.85 -13.71 -12.45
N GLU A 185 4.58 -13.88 -11.36
CA GLU A 185 5.34 -15.12 -11.08
C GLU A 185 4.75 -15.97 -9.93
N LYS A 186 3.99 -15.38 -9.00
CA LYS A 186 3.41 -16.10 -7.85
C LYS A 186 1.88 -16.08 -7.84
#